data_82ca70884f03c50569eab9354e7cc892
#
_entry.id   82ca70884f03c50569eab9354e7cc892
#
_cell.length_a   1.000
_cell.length_b   1.000
_cell.length_c   1.000
_cell.angle_alpha   90.00
_cell.angle_beta   90.00
_cell.angle_gamma   90.00
#
_symmetry.space_group_name_H-M   'P 1'
#
loop_
_entity.id
_entity.type
_entity.pdbx_description
1 polymer ?
#
loop_
_entity_poly.entity_id
_entity_poly.type
_entity_poly.pdbx_seq_one_letter_code
_entity_poly.pdbx_strand_id
1 'polypeptide(L)'
;MITSISTTLMTGFFLCLAAGPLHADPTKSDNLGATARKAMISIFRDRDASAVDRYFAEPFIQHDPNVADGLAGLKAFVADVARSPRTDITIYRTVVDNDIVMLHSKYEGMPGFSEPVIAFDLFRFRNGKIVEHWGGQEAETGLNLSGRSQVDGATDVVDRDKTESNRTLVNNFKQVVTVDLRFDRVNEFIDDDRYFQHASKVGDGIARLKSRVSEVAKPDKAPVLIPRRYVAEGNFVLAVVEARTERPTTNYDLFRVENGRIVEHWDVLAAISPLDRRKNENEPT
;
A
#
# COMPACT_ATOMS: atom_id res chain seq x y z
N MET A 1 27.33 76.95 10.78
CA MET A 1 26.04 76.32 10.36
C MET A 1 26.34 74.85 10.10
N ILE A 2 25.95 74.00 11.03
CA ILE A 2 26.13 72.52 10.92
C ILE A 2 24.72 71.95 10.88
N THR A 3 24.33 71.40 9.74
CA THR A 3 23.04 70.74 9.52
C THR A 3 23.15 69.27 9.92
N SER A 4 22.38 68.87 10.92
CA SER A 4 22.22 67.49 11.37
C SER A 4 21.22 66.74 10.47
N ILE A 5 21.66 65.59 9.93
CA ILE A 5 20.79 64.66 9.19
C ILE A 5 20.37 63.55 10.14
N SER A 6 19.07 63.50 10.47
CA SER A 6 18.46 62.41 11.24
C SER A 6 18.13 61.26 10.33
N THR A 7 18.74 60.09 10.60
CA THR A 7 18.45 58.82 9.89
C THR A 7 17.45 58.05 10.73
N THR A 8 16.20 57.87 10.22
CA THR A 8 15.15 57.05 10.83
C THR A 8 15.35 55.60 10.40
N LEU A 9 15.65 54.73 11.34
CA LEU A 9 15.69 53.29 11.13
C LEU A 9 14.28 52.71 11.17
N MET A 10 13.81 52.20 10.05
CA MET A 10 12.54 51.48 9.93
C MET A 10 12.82 49.98 10.21
N THR A 11 12.46 49.51 11.39
CA THR A 11 12.50 48.09 11.75
C THR A 11 11.28 47.38 11.16
N GLY A 12 11.48 46.67 10.06
CA GLY A 12 10.46 45.77 9.49
C GLY A 12 10.32 44.51 10.32
N PHE A 13 9.18 44.30 10.95
CA PHE A 13 8.81 43.04 11.57
C PHE A 13 8.42 42.06 10.45
N PHE A 14 9.27 41.08 10.18
CA PHE A 14 8.89 39.91 9.38
C PHE A 14 8.11 38.92 10.27
N LEU A 15 6.77 38.88 10.06
CA LEU A 15 5.92 37.87 10.66
C LEU A 15 6.14 36.54 9.90
N CYS A 16 6.99 35.65 10.42
CA CYS A 16 7.06 34.28 9.95
C CYS A 16 5.78 33.54 10.37
N LEU A 17 4.84 33.42 9.47
CA LEU A 17 3.74 32.47 9.59
C LEU A 17 4.34 31.06 9.45
N ALA A 18 4.53 30.37 10.57
CA ALA A 18 4.81 28.94 10.57
C ALA A 18 3.55 28.23 10.04
N ALA A 19 3.64 27.71 8.81
CA ALA A 19 2.64 26.79 8.31
C ALA A 19 2.72 25.51 9.18
N GLY A 20 1.73 25.33 10.04
CA GLY A 20 1.56 24.07 10.77
C GLY A 20 1.33 22.92 9.79
N PRO A 21 1.56 21.66 10.19
CA PRO A 21 1.31 20.50 9.34
C PRO A 21 -0.15 20.54 8.88
N LEU A 22 -0.37 20.51 7.56
CA LEU A 22 -1.68 20.36 6.95
C LEU A 22 -2.24 19.00 7.37
N HIS A 23 -3.07 18.98 8.42
CA HIS A 23 -3.88 17.81 8.73
C HIS A 23 -4.89 17.63 7.59
N ALA A 24 -4.86 16.44 6.96
CA ALA A 24 -5.86 16.10 5.95
C ALA A 24 -7.27 16.20 6.58
N ASP A 25 -8.21 16.79 5.85
CA ASP A 25 -9.60 16.90 6.27
C ASP A 25 -10.21 15.48 6.36
N PRO A 26 -10.61 15.02 7.56
CA PRO A 26 -11.14 13.67 7.74
C PRO A 26 -12.34 13.36 6.83
N THR A 27 -13.19 14.35 6.57
CA THR A 27 -14.37 14.18 5.70
C THR A 27 -13.98 13.92 4.25
N LYS A 28 -12.89 14.49 3.77
CA LYS A 28 -12.35 14.26 2.43
C LYS A 28 -11.73 12.87 2.32
N SER A 29 -10.99 12.45 3.32
CA SER A 29 -10.38 11.11 3.41
C SER A 29 -11.45 10.02 3.37
N ASP A 30 -12.45 10.08 4.26
CA ASP A 30 -13.53 9.10 4.32
C ASP A 30 -14.30 9.00 2.99
N ASN A 31 -14.44 10.10 2.26
CA ASN A 31 -15.09 10.12 0.95
C ASN A 31 -14.27 9.39 -0.13
N LEU A 32 -12.93 9.56 -0.17
CA LEU A 32 -12.07 8.87 -1.15
C LEU A 32 -12.07 7.35 -0.91
N GLY A 33 -11.93 6.91 0.35
CA GLY A 33 -12.00 5.51 0.73
C GLY A 33 -13.34 4.87 0.35
N ALA A 34 -14.45 5.54 0.66
CA ALA A 34 -15.79 5.09 0.28
C ALA A 34 -15.96 5.01 -1.25
N THR A 35 -15.40 5.96 -2.00
CA THR A 35 -15.46 5.98 -3.47
C THR A 35 -14.67 4.82 -4.07
N ALA A 36 -13.45 4.54 -3.60
CA ALA A 36 -12.65 3.40 -4.04
C ALA A 36 -13.39 2.07 -3.79
N ARG A 37 -13.94 1.89 -2.57
CA ARG A 37 -14.73 0.69 -2.23
C ARG A 37 -15.93 0.53 -3.16
N LYS A 38 -16.71 1.59 -3.40
CA LYS A 38 -17.87 1.56 -4.30
C LYS A 38 -17.46 1.22 -5.74
N ALA A 39 -16.37 1.79 -6.24
CA ALA A 39 -15.86 1.51 -7.58
C ALA A 39 -15.55 0.01 -7.74
N MET A 40 -14.82 -0.57 -6.79
CA MET A 40 -14.42 -1.98 -6.86
C MET A 40 -15.60 -2.93 -6.65
N ILE A 41 -16.54 -2.62 -5.74
CA ILE A 41 -17.77 -3.40 -5.55
C ILE A 41 -18.61 -3.37 -6.83
N SER A 42 -18.79 -2.19 -7.43
CA SER A 42 -19.56 -2.06 -8.70
C SER A 42 -18.94 -2.89 -9.83
N ILE A 43 -17.61 -2.91 -9.95
CA ILE A 43 -16.92 -3.68 -11.00
C ILE A 43 -17.03 -5.19 -10.74
N PHE A 44 -16.66 -5.66 -9.54
CA PHE A 44 -16.45 -7.10 -9.31
C PHE A 44 -17.69 -7.82 -8.80
N ARG A 45 -18.49 -7.21 -7.92
CA ARG A 45 -19.72 -7.82 -7.38
C ARG A 45 -20.93 -7.54 -8.27
N ASP A 46 -21.14 -6.24 -8.60
CA ASP A 46 -22.32 -5.83 -9.37
C ASP A 46 -22.11 -6.06 -10.88
N ARG A 47 -20.85 -6.24 -11.34
CA ARG A 47 -20.45 -6.45 -12.73
C ARG A 47 -20.88 -5.31 -13.66
N ASP A 48 -20.87 -4.10 -13.13
CA ASP A 48 -21.35 -2.91 -13.80
C ASP A 48 -20.24 -2.28 -14.64
N ALA A 49 -20.27 -2.51 -15.94
CA ALA A 49 -19.30 -1.94 -16.88
C ALA A 49 -19.29 -0.39 -16.88
N SER A 50 -20.41 0.25 -16.50
CA SER A 50 -20.50 1.71 -16.42
C SER A 50 -19.77 2.30 -15.23
N ALA A 51 -19.30 1.48 -14.28
CA ALA A 51 -18.51 1.90 -13.14
C ALA A 51 -17.24 2.65 -13.56
N VAL A 52 -16.63 2.27 -14.70
CA VAL A 52 -15.44 2.96 -15.21
C VAL A 52 -15.73 4.44 -15.47
N ASP A 53 -16.82 4.76 -16.15
CA ASP A 53 -17.18 6.15 -16.46
C ASP A 53 -17.60 6.95 -15.20
N ARG A 54 -18.14 6.25 -14.19
CA ARG A 54 -18.55 6.90 -12.92
C ARG A 54 -17.39 7.22 -12.00
N TYR A 55 -16.40 6.35 -11.91
CA TYR A 55 -15.38 6.44 -10.86
C TYR A 55 -13.98 6.81 -11.38
N PHE A 56 -13.68 6.58 -12.67
CA PHE A 56 -12.37 6.84 -13.25
C PHE A 56 -12.40 8.05 -14.21
N ALA A 57 -11.24 8.62 -14.51
CA ALA A 57 -11.12 9.76 -15.44
C ALA A 57 -9.78 9.75 -16.18
N GLU A 58 -9.79 10.38 -17.37
CA GLU A 58 -8.56 10.63 -18.14
C GLU A 58 -7.71 11.76 -17.53
N PRO A 59 -6.38 11.71 -17.65
CA PRO A 59 -5.63 10.52 -18.08
C PRO A 59 -5.64 9.46 -16.98
N PHE A 60 -5.82 8.18 -17.37
CA PHE A 60 -5.74 7.06 -16.43
C PHE A 60 -4.48 6.24 -16.71
N ILE A 61 -3.68 6.01 -15.68
CA ILE A 61 -2.42 5.25 -15.76
C ILE A 61 -2.61 3.92 -15.03
N GLN A 62 -2.35 2.81 -15.73
CA GLN A 62 -2.43 1.46 -15.20
C GLN A 62 -1.05 0.87 -14.97
N HIS A 63 -0.76 0.45 -13.74
CA HIS A 63 0.52 -0.18 -13.37
C HIS A 63 0.43 -1.69 -13.16
N ASP A 64 -0.78 -2.29 -13.09
CA ASP A 64 -0.90 -3.76 -13.11
C ASP A 64 -0.46 -4.26 -14.51
N PRO A 65 0.61 -5.07 -14.60
CA PRO A 65 1.13 -5.53 -15.88
C PRO A 65 0.15 -6.43 -16.67
N ASN A 66 -0.89 -6.93 -16.02
CA ASN A 66 -1.89 -7.81 -16.64
C ASN A 66 -3.07 -7.04 -17.26
N VAL A 67 -3.13 -5.73 -17.08
CA VAL A 67 -4.19 -4.84 -17.63
C VAL A 67 -3.58 -3.83 -18.58
N ALA A 68 -4.19 -3.61 -19.74
CA ALA A 68 -3.71 -2.60 -20.68
C ALA A 68 -3.90 -1.18 -20.12
N ASP A 69 -3.02 -0.27 -20.54
CA ASP A 69 -3.01 1.11 -20.05
C ASP A 69 -4.23 1.93 -20.55
N GLY A 70 -4.54 2.99 -19.80
CA GLY A 70 -5.62 3.93 -20.08
C GLY A 70 -7.02 3.38 -19.82
N LEU A 71 -8.03 4.26 -19.90
CA LEU A 71 -9.43 3.87 -19.66
C LEU A 71 -9.94 2.82 -20.66
N ALA A 72 -9.43 2.79 -21.88
CA ALA A 72 -9.80 1.77 -22.86
C ALA A 72 -9.36 0.38 -22.42
N GLY A 73 -8.13 0.25 -21.89
CA GLY A 73 -7.61 -0.98 -21.34
C GLY A 73 -8.40 -1.43 -20.09
N LEU A 74 -8.71 -0.50 -19.20
CA LEU A 74 -9.54 -0.77 -18.03
C LEU A 74 -10.96 -1.23 -18.42
N LYS A 75 -11.61 -0.58 -19.40
CA LYS A 75 -12.93 -0.99 -19.90
C LYS A 75 -12.92 -2.40 -20.48
N ALA A 76 -11.87 -2.77 -21.23
CA ALA A 76 -11.72 -4.11 -21.76
C ALA A 76 -11.59 -5.15 -20.61
N PHE A 77 -10.79 -4.87 -19.59
CA PHE A 77 -10.66 -5.71 -18.41
C PHE A 77 -11.99 -5.85 -17.65
N VAL A 78 -12.70 -4.76 -17.40
CA VAL A 78 -14.01 -4.77 -16.71
C VAL A 78 -15.06 -5.57 -17.53
N ALA A 79 -15.01 -5.52 -18.87
CA ALA A 79 -15.86 -6.35 -19.70
C ALA A 79 -15.54 -7.85 -19.56
N ASP A 80 -14.26 -8.22 -19.33
CA ASP A 80 -13.88 -9.61 -19.04
C ASP A 80 -14.40 -10.04 -17.67
N VAL A 81 -14.27 -9.19 -16.64
CA VAL A 81 -14.85 -9.41 -15.32
C VAL A 81 -16.37 -9.61 -15.40
N ALA A 82 -17.07 -8.76 -16.15
CA ALA A 82 -18.53 -8.83 -16.29
C ALA A 82 -19.02 -10.14 -16.95
N ARG A 83 -18.18 -10.76 -17.78
CA ARG A 83 -18.46 -12.07 -18.41
C ARG A 83 -18.22 -13.26 -17.45
N SER A 84 -17.45 -13.08 -16.39
CA SER A 84 -17.21 -14.14 -15.42
C SER A 84 -18.41 -14.26 -14.47
N PRO A 85 -19.03 -15.45 -14.37
CA PRO A 85 -20.26 -15.62 -13.57
C PRO A 85 -20.03 -15.59 -12.05
N ARG A 86 -18.79 -15.62 -11.60
CA ARG A 86 -18.43 -15.86 -10.19
C ARG A 86 -17.55 -14.80 -9.56
N THR A 87 -17.31 -13.65 -10.25
CA THR A 87 -16.49 -12.59 -9.64
C THR A 87 -17.20 -11.98 -8.45
N ASP A 88 -16.47 -11.88 -7.34
CA ASP A 88 -16.87 -11.13 -6.15
C ASP A 88 -15.63 -10.51 -5.50
N ILE A 89 -15.86 -9.56 -4.60
CA ILE A 89 -14.82 -8.89 -3.82
C ILE A 89 -15.25 -8.74 -2.37
N THR A 90 -14.34 -9.07 -1.46
CA THR A 90 -14.44 -8.73 -0.04
C THR A 90 -13.29 -7.80 0.31
N ILE A 91 -13.62 -6.58 0.77
CA ILE A 91 -12.62 -5.56 1.15
C ILE A 91 -12.51 -5.54 2.67
N TYR A 92 -11.36 -5.94 3.18
CA TYR A 92 -11.06 -6.06 4.61
C TYR A 92 -10.56 -4.75 5.22
N ARG A 93 -9.62 -4.06 4.53
CA ARG A 93 -9.01 -2.83 5.03
C ARG A 93 -9.01 -1.76 3.96
N THR A 94 -9.18 -0.52 4.41
CA THR A 94 -9.08 0.69 3.58
C THR A 94 -8.21 1.67 4.32
N VAL A 95 -7.13 2.13 3.71
CA VAL A 95 -6.21 3.14 4.24
C VAL A 95 -6.15 4.30 3.26
N VAL A 96 -6.30 5.52 3.74
CA VAL A 96 -6.31 6.72 2.91
C VAL A 96 -5.16 7.64 3.33
N ASP A 97 -4.30 7.95 2.38
CA ASP A 97 -3.15 8.82 2.55
C ASP A 97 -3.18 9.93 1.51
N ASN A 98 -3.66 11.11 1.90
CA ASN A 98 -3.87 12.24 1.01
C ASN A 98 -4.76 11.92 -0.20
N ASP A 99 -4.17 11.76 -1.39
CA ASP A 99 -4.85 11.43 -2.65
C ASP A 99 -4.73 9.95 -3.03
N ILE A 100 -4.08 9.13 -2.19
CA ILE A 100 -3.92 7.68 -2.39
C ILE A 100 -4.88 6.92 -1.47
N VAL A 101 -5.61 5.96 -2.04
CA VAL A 101 -6.38 4.97 -1.28
C VAL A 101 -5.79 3.60 -1.51
N MET A 102 -5.53 2.88 -0.44
CA MET A 102 -5.16 1.46 -0.46
C MET A 102 -6.35 0.62 -0.02
N LEU A 103 -6.62 -0.44 -0.76
CA LEU A 103 -7.55 -1.51 -0.38
C LEU A 103 -6.77 -2.81 -0.19
N HIS A 104 -7.04 -3.53 0.91
CA HIS A 104 -6.64 -4.92 1.11
C HIS A 104 -7.87 -5.79 0.94
N SER A 105 -7.86 -6.65 -0.06
CA SER A 105 -9.06 -7.33 -0.56
C SER A 105 -8.80 -8.79 -0.89
N LYS A 106 -9.88 -9.57 -0.89
CA LYS A 106 -9.96 -10.89 -1.49
C LYS A 106 -10.88 -10.81 -2.69
N TYR A 107 -10.43 -11.37 -3.82
CA TYR A 107 -11.22 -11.52 -5.04
C TYR A 107 -11.50 -12.98 -5.30
N GLU A 108 -12.74 -13.31 -5.64
CA GLU A 108 -13.18 -14.63 -6.06
C GLU A 108 -13.56 -14.61 -7.54
N GLY A 109 -13.26 -15.69 -8.26
CA GLY A 109 -13.61 -15.84 -9.68
C GLY A 109 -12.95 -14.83 -10.62
N MET A 110 -11.77 -14.33 -10.27
CA MET A 110 -11.00 -13.43 -11.12
C MET A 110 -10.62 -14.09 -12.44
N PRO A 111 -10.80 -13.40 -13.59
CA PRO A 111 -10.32 -13.91 -14.88
C PRO A 111 -8.82 -14.23 -14.83
N GLY A 112 -8.46 -15.46 -15.27
CA GLY A 112 -7.08 -15.92 -15.28
C GLY A 112 -6.59 -16.61 -14.00
N PHE A 113 -7.43 -16.68 -12.95
CA PHE A 113 -7.12 -17.38 -11.71
C PHE A 113 -8.11 -18.52 -11.46
N SER A 114 -7.59 -19.68 -11.02
CA SER A 114 -8.42 -20.84 -10.61
C SER A 114 -8.88 -20.74 -9.16
N GLU A 115 -8.06 -20.08 -8.33
CA GLU A 115 -8.27 -19.90 -6.90
C GLU A 115 -8.57 -18.43 -6.57
N PRO A 116 -9.20 -18.14 -5.42
CA PRO A 116 -9.30 -16.77 -4.92
C PRO A 116 -7.91 -16.13 -4.79
N VAL A 117 -7.86 -14.81 -4.92
CA VAL A 117 -6.61 -14.05 -4.77
C VAL A 117 -6.74 -13.01 -3.67
N ILE A 118 -5.65 -12.81 -2.94
CA ILE A 118 -5.49 -11.72 -2.00
C ILE A 118 -4.71 -10.61 -2.69
N ALA A 119 -5.17 -9.37 -2.57
CA ALA A 119 -4.60 -8.25 -3.27
C ALA A 119 -4.49 -7.00 -2.39
N PHE A 120 -3.49 -6.19 -2.73
CA PHE A 120 -3.41 -4.79 -2.38
C PHE A 120 -3.57 -3.95 -3.64
N ASP A 121 -4.59 -3.09 -3.66
CA ASP A 121 -4.86 -2.14 -4.73
C ASP A 121 -4.62 -0.72 -4.22
N LEU A 122 -3.87 0.08 -4.97
CA LEU A 122 -3.64 1.48 -4.69
C LEU A 122 -4.25 2.33 -5.80
N PHE A 123 -5.02 3.32 -5.41
CA PHE A 123 -5.70 4.24 -6.32
C PHE A 123 -5.29 5.67 -6.02
N ARG A 124 -4.79 6.40 -7.03
CA ARG A 124 -4.63 7.86 -6.93
C ARG A 124 -5.89 8.56 -7.38
N PHE A 125 -6.28 9.54 -6.62
CA PHE A 125 -7.44 10.37 -6.90
C PHE A 125 -7.06 11.77 -7.37
N ARG A 126 -7.81 12.29 -8.36
CA ARG A 126 -7.80 13.68 -8.76
C ARG A 126 -9.23 14.14 -9.00
N ASN A 127 -9.64 15.25 -8.36
CA ASN A 127 -11.00 15.80 -8.47
C ASN A 127 -12.10 14.76 -8.17
N GLY A 128 -11.89 13.88 -7.18
CA GLY A 128 -12.84 12.85 -6.77
C GLY A 128 -12.94 11.63 -7.71
N LYS A 129 -12.09 11.54 -8.72
CA LYS A 129 -12.01 10.42 -9.66
C LYS A 129 -10.68 9.69 -9.54
N ILE A 130 -10.68 8.40 -9.83
CA ILE A 130 -9.48 7.57 -9.90
C ILE A 130 -8.78 7.86 -11.23
N VAL A 131 -7.49 8.20 -11.17
CA VAL A 131 -6.67 8.53 -12.33
C VAL A 131 -5.42 7.66 -12.46
N GLU A 132 -5.15 6.78 -11.47
CA GLU A 132 -3.99 5.91 -11.50
C GLU A 132 -4.22 4.71 -10.59
N HIS A 133 -3.73 3.54 -10.99
CA HIS A 133 -3.87 2.29 -10.26
C HIS A 133 -2.59 1.48 -10.25
N TRP A 134 -2.19 1.01 -9.07
CA TRP A 134 -1.20 -0.04 -8.85
C TRP A 134 -1.87 -1.20 -8.15
N GLY A 135 -1.51 -2.42 -8.49
CA GLY A 135 -2.04 -3.60 -7.86
C GLY A 135 -1.01 -4.72 -7.74
N GLY A 136 -1.09 -5.46 -6.65
CA GLY A 136 -0.35 -6.69 -6.45
C GLY A 136 -1.26 -7.74 -5.87
N GLN A 137 -1.13 -8.97 -6.41
CA GLN A 137 -1.99 -10.08 -6.02
C GLN A 137 -1.23 -11.39 -5.95
N GLU A 138 -1.66 -12.27 -5.06
CA GLU A 138 -1.20 -13.66 -4.98
C GLU A 138 -2.39 -14.59 -4.71
N ALA A 139 -2.25 -15.87 -5.07
CA ALA A 139 -3.28 -16.86 -4.77
C ALA A 139 -3.50 -16.98 -3.25
N GLU A 140 -4.77 -17.06 -2.83
CA GLU A 140 -5.09 -17.37 -1.44
C GLU A 140 -4.48 -18.71 -1.06
N THR A 141 -3.82 -18.77 0.09
CA THR A 141 -3.28 -20.00 0.65
C THR A 141 -4.14 -20.43 1.85
N GLY A 142 -3.89 -21.64 2.33
CA GLY A 142 -4.43 -22.06 3.63
C GLY A 142 -3.84 -21.24 4.79
N LEU A 143 -4.23 -21.59 6.01
CA LEU A 143 -3.71 -20.95 7.22
C LEU A 143 -2.18 -21.11 7.31
N ASN A 144 -1.52 -20.10 7.80
CA ASN A 144 -0.07 -20.09 8.01
C ASN A 144 0.35 -20.97 9.22
N LEU A 145 1.64 -20.95 9.55
CA LEU A 145 2.21 -21.77 10.64
C LEU A 145 1.64 -21.44 12.04
N SER A 146 0.94 -20.34 12.21
CA SER A 146 0.28 -19.92 13.45
C SER A 146 -1.25 -19.97 13.38
N GLY A 147 -1.80 -20.58 12.33
CA GLY A 147 -3.24 -20.73 12.14
C GLY A 147 -3.95 -19.45 11.72
N ARG A 148 -3.24 -18.48 11.11
CA ARG A 148 -3.80 -17.22 10.61
C ARG A 148 -4.00 -17.23 9.11
N SER A 149 -5.05 -16.58 8.64
CA SER A 149 -5.27 -16.34 7.21
C SER A 149 -4.58 -15.05 6.75
N GLN A 150 -4.47 -14.88 5.44
CA GLN A 150 -3.89 -13.68 4.83
C GLN A 150 -4.77 -12.43 5.00
N VAL A 151 -5.99 -12.55 5.56
CA VAL A 151 -6.97 -11.44 5.63
C VAL A 151 -7.56 -11.19 7.00
N ASP A 152 -7.44 -12.11 7.97
CA ASP A 152 -7.95 -11.89 9.34
C ASP A 152 -7.14 -10.82 10.09
N GLY A 153 -7.43 -10.62 11.38
CA GLY A 153 -6.80 -9.60 12.22
C GLY A 153 -7.53 -8.25 12.22
N ALA A 154 -6.88 -7.21 12.75
CA ALA A 154 -7.48 -5.90 12.95
C ALA A 154 -7.83 -5.19 11.62
N THR A 155 -8.95 -4.48 11.59
CA THR A 155 -9.45 -3.74 10.41
C THR A 155 -9.61 -2.24 10.62
N ASP A 156 -9.77 -1.80 11.87
CA ASP A 156 -10.14 -0.43 12.18
C ASP A 156 -8.91 0.50 12.18
N VAL A 157 -9.02 1.60 11.44
CA VAL A 157 -8.03 2.69 11.48
C VAL A 157 -8.26 3.53 12.73
N VAL A 158 -7.29 3.49 13.63
CA VAL A 158 -7.24 4.29 14.87
C VAL A 158 -5.95 5.10 14.92
N ASP A 159 -5.78 5.96 15.94
CA ASP A 159 -4.54 6.73 16.16
C ASP A 159 -4.12 7.58 14.94
N ARG A 160 -5.09 8.25 14.26
CA ARG A 160 -4.82 9.07 13.08
C ARG A 160 -3.82 10.21 13.33
N ASP A 161 -3.73 10.69 14.54
CA ASP A 161 -2.74 11.68 14.99
C ASP A 161 -1.30 11.14 15.00
N LYS A 162 -1.12 9.81 14.99
CA LYS A 162 0.18 9.13 14.97
C LYS A 162 0.62 8.69 13.58
N THR A 163 -0.11 9.04 12.52
CA THR A 163 0.18 8.58 11.14
C THR A 163 1.64 8.77 10.75
N GLU A 164 2.20 9.96 10.93
CA GLU A 164 3.58 10.26 10.51
C GLU A 164 4.64 9.57 11.40
N SER A 165 4.40 9.44 12.69
CA SER A 165 5.29 8.69 13.57
C SER A 165 5.29 7.19 13.24
N ASN A 166 4.14 6.62 12.92
CA ASN A 166 4.00 5.22 12.52
C ASN A 166 4.63 4.97 11.14
N ARG A 167 4.45 5.89 10.17
CA ARG A 167 5.15 5.86 8.87
C ARG A 167 6.67 5.84 9.07
N THR A 168 7.18 6.72 9.92
CA THR A 168 8.62 6.81 10.23
C THR A 168 9.13 5.52 10.87
N LEU A 169 8.39 4.95 11.82
CA LEU A 169 8.73 3.68 12.47
C LEU A 169 8.89 2.56 11.44
N VAL A 170 7.88 2.38 10.56
CA VAL A 170 7.89 1.31 9.55
C VAL A 170 8.97 1.54 8.50
N ASN A 171 9.20 2.79 8.07
CA ASN A 171 10.29 3.12 7.15
C ASN A 171 11.66 2.75 7.77
N ASN A 172 11.91 3.12 9.02
CA ASN A 172 13.14 2.78 9.73
C ASN A 172 13.27 1.26 9.91
N PHE A 173 12.20 0.56 10.24
CA PHE A 173 12.18 -0.91 10.29
C PHE A 173 12.58 -1.53 8.96
N LYS A 174 11.97 -1.11 7.86
CA LYS A 174 12.29 -1.61 6.52
C LYS A 174 13.74 -1.30 6.17
N GLN A 175 14.23 -0.10 6.41
CA GLN A 175 15.62 0.27 6.12
C GLN A 175 16.60 -0.55 6.96
N VAL A 176 16.47 -0.49 8.29
CA VAL A 176 17.45 -1.09 9.21
C VAL A 176 17.42 -2.61 9.18
N VAL A 177 16.21 -3.20 9.26
CA VAL A 177 16.08 -4.65 9.44
C VAL A 177 16.10 -5.40 8.11
N THR A 178 15.44 -4.87 7.07
CA THR A 178 15.29 -5.63 5.81
C THR A 178 16.25 -5.21 4.71
N VAL A 179 16.60 -3.93 4.58
CA VAL A 179 17.57 -3.44 3.58
C VAL A 179 19.00 -3.59 4.08
N ASP A 180 19.29 -3.09 5.29
CA ASP A 180 20.63 -3.16 5.89
C ASP A 180 20.92 -4.51 6.56
N LEU A 181 19.93 -5.42 6.62
CA LEU A 181 20.01 -6.77 7.20
C LEU A 181 20.43 -6.79 8.67
N ARG A 182 20.10 -5.74 9.44
CA ARG A 182 20.42 -5.61 10.88
C ARG A 182 19.35 -6.30 11.74
N PHE A 183 19.25 -7.63 11.62
CA PHE A 183 18.27 -8.44 12.37
C PHE A 183 18.52 -8.45 13.88
N ASP A 184 19.71 -8.10 14.32
CA ASP A 184 20.05 -7.87 15.73
C ASP A 184 19.21 -6.74 16.35
N ARG A 185 18.73 -5.80 15.52
CA ARG A 185 17.96 -4.63 15.93
C ARG A 185 16.44 -4.76 15.82
N VAL A 186 15.94 -5.91 15.38
CA VAL A 186 14.49 -6.10 15.13
C VAL A 186 13.62 -5.78 16.36
N ASN A 187 14.11 -6.08 17.56
CA ASN A 187 13.42 -5.83 18.82
C ASN A 187 13.23 -4.32 19.13
N GLU A 188 13.90 -3.42 18.41
CA GLU A 188 13.67 -1.98 18.52
C GLU A 188 12.33 -1.56 17.88
N PHE A 189 11.80 -2.37 16.97
CA PHE A 189 10.65 -2.05 16.13
C PHE A 189 9.43 -2.92 16.41
N ILE A 190 9.62 -4.20 16.72
CA ILE A 190 8.56 -5.20 16.85
C ILE A 190 8.30 -5.52 18.33
N ASP A 191 7.03 -5.72 18.68
CA ASP A 191 6.60 -6.28 19.96
C ASP A 191 6.53 -7.81 19.82
N ASP A 192 7.55 -8.53 20.34
CA ASP A 192 7.67 -9.98 20.14
C ASP A 192 6.51 -10.78 20.73
N ASP A 193 5.98 -10.35 21.86
CA ASP A 193 4.89 -11.05 22.54
C ASP A 193 3.55 -10.93 21.80
N ARG A 194 3.42 -9.90 20.95
CA ARG A 194 2.18 -9.55 20.24
C ARG A 194 2.36 -9.39 18.74
N TYR A 195 3.45 -9.92 18.16
CA TYR A 195 3.66 -9.84 16.72
C TYR A 195 2.93 -10.96 15.99
N PHE A 196 1.80 -10.61 15.39
CA PHE A 196 0.96 -11.51 14.60
C PHE A 196 1.32 -11.44 13.12
N GLN A 197 1.49 -12.61 12.51
CA GLN A 197 1.94 -12.73 11.14
C GLN A 197 0.84 -13.36 10.27
N HIS A 198 0.48 -12.67 9.17
CA HIS A 198 -0.51 -13.15 8.21
C HIS A 198 0.10 -13.58 6.87
N ALA A 199 1.40 -13.39 6.68
CA ALA A 199 2.12 -13.93 5.51
C ALA A 199 1.97 -15.46 5.43
N SER A 200 1.72 -15.96 4.23
CA SER A 200 1.34 -17.36 4.00
C SER A 200 2.33 -18.41 4.50
N LYS A 201 3.62 -18.04 4.59
CA LYS A 201 4.72 -18.98 4.92
C LYS A 201 5.44 -18.66 6.23
N VAL A 202 4.93 -17.71 7.01
CA VAL A 202 5.60 -17.23 8.22
C VAL A 202 4.64 -17.38 9.40
N GLY A 203 5.16 -17.75 10.57
CA GLY A 203 4.38 -17.78 11.81
C GLY A 203 4.65 -16.55 12.67
N ASP A 204 3.90 -16.45 13.77
CA ASP A 204 3.99 -15.37 14.75
C ASP A 204 5.35 -15.29 15.42
N GLY A 205 5.72 -14.10 15.88
CA GLY A 205 6.89 -13.81 16.70
C GLY A 205 8.18 -13.56 15.91
N ILE A 206 9.11 -12.88 16.55
CA ILE A 206 10.40 -12.46 15.95
C ILE A 206 11.27 -13.67 15.56
N ALA A 207 11.22 -14.76 16.30
CA ALA A 207 12.01 -15.94 16.00
C ALA A 207 11.66 -16.53 14.62
N ARG A 208 10.37 -16.60 14.28
CA ARG A 208 9.88 -17.06 12.97
C ARG A 208 10.26 -16.10 11.86
N LEU A 209 10.15 -14.79 12.10
CA LEU A 209 10.60 -13.77 11.17
C LEU A 209 12.10 -13.89 10.87
N LYS A 210 12.93 -14.01 11.91
CA LYS A 210 14.39 -14.21 11.76
C LYS A 210 14.72 -15.45 10.94
N SER A 211 14.06 -16.58 11.22
CA SER A 211 14.23 -17.81 10.45
C SER A 211 13.92 -17.59 8.97
N ARG A 212 12.76 -16.98 8.67
CA ARG A 212 12.34 -16.72 7.29
C ARG A 212 13.31 -15.80 6.55
N VAL A 213 13.77 -14.75 7.20
CA VAL A 213 14.73 -13.83 6.57
C VAL A 213 16.08 -14.52 6.33
N SER A 214 16.57 -15.32 7.27
CA SER A 214 17.81 -16.08 7.10
C SER A 214 17.74 -17.06 5.92
N GLU A 215 16.56 -17.60 5.61
CA GLU A 215 16.35 -18.46 4.45
C GLU A 215 16.49 -17.71 3.11
N VAL A 216 16.00 -16.45 3.05
CA VAL A 216 15.99 -15.65 1.81
C VAL A 216 17.23 -14.76 1.65
N ALA A 217 17.85 -14.34 2.74
CA ALA A 217 19.03 -13.47 2.77
C ALA A 217 20.36 -14.25 2.72
N LYS A 218 20.42 -15.35 1.94
CA LYS A 218 21.70 -16.04 1.71
C LYS A 218 22.66 -15.10 0.98
N PRO A 219 23.96 -15.06 1.37
CA PRO A 219 24.93 -14.07 0.86
C PRO A 219 24.98 -13.97 -0.68
N ASP A 220 24.83 -15.10 -1.37
CA ASP A 220 24.94 -15.18 -2.84
C ASP A 220 23.57 -14.94 -3.56
N LYS A 221 22.48 -14.78 -2.83
CA LYS A 221 21.12 -14.68 -3.38
C LYS A 221 20.23 -13.65 -2.66
N ALA A 222 20.83 -12.83 -1.81
CA ALA A 222 20.07 -11.81 -1.09
C ALA A 222 19.38 -10.85 -2.10
N PRO A 223 18.08 -10.59 -1.95
CA PRO A 223 17.39 -9.64 -2.80
C PRO A 223 17.94 -8.23 -2.60
N VAL A 224 18.05 -7.46 -3.68
CA VAL A 224 18.20 -6.00 -3.56
C VAL A 224 16.80 -5.43 -3.34
N LEU A 225 16.55 -4.94 -2.13
CA LEU A 225 15.27 -4.37 -1.74
C LEU A 225 15.29 -2.85 -1.93
N ILE A 226 14.33 -2.34 -2.70
CA ILE A 226 14.22 -0.91 -3.02
C ILE A 226 12.84 -0.44 -2.56
N PRO A 227 12.74 0.29 -1.42
CA PRO A 227 11.50 0.93 -1.02
C PRO A 227 11.04 1.94 -2.08
N ARG A 228 9.78 1.84 -2.50
CA ARG A 228 9.20 2.68 -3.55
C ARG A 228 8.17 3.65 -3.00
N ARG A 229 7.32 3.19 -2.08
CA ARG A 229 6.23 3.99 -1.55
C ARG A 229 5.83 3.55 -0.15
N TYR A 230 5.35 4.49 0.64
CA TYR A 230 4.64 4.23 1.89
C TYR A 230 3.27 4.90 1.83
N VAL A 231 2.22 4.18 2.23
CA VAL A 231 0.84 4.67 2.35
C VAL A 231 0.41 4.43 3.80
N ALA A 232 0.03 5.47 4.51
CA ALA A 232 -0.22 5.37 5.95
C ALA A 232 -1.45 6.16 6.37
N GLU A 233 -2.24 5.56 7.26
CA GLU A 233 -3.32 6.24 7.98
C GLU A 233 -3.43 5.63 9.38
N GLY A 234 -3.28 6.47 10.40
CA GLY A 234 -3.37 6.04 11.79
C GLY A 234 -2.35 4.93 12.11
N ASN A 235 -2.87 3.82 12.60
CA ASN A 235 -2.11 2.64 13.00
C ASN A 235 -1.70 1.73 11.83
N PHE A 236 -2.13 1.96 10.59
CA PHE A 236 -1.76 1.16 9.43
C PHE A 236 -0.73 1.87 8.54
N VAL A 237 0.29 1.12 8.12
CA VAL A 237 1.32 1.59 7.17
C VAL A 237 1.60 0.48 6.17
N LEU A 238 1.32 0.74 4.90
CA LEU A 238 1.76 -0.10 3.78
C LEU A 238 3.13 0.37 3.30
N ALA A 239 4.07 -0.56 3.13
CA ALA A 239 5.32 -0.36 2.41
C ALA A 239 5.26 -1.12 1.08
N VAL A 240 5.48 -0.44 -0.04
CA VAL A 240 5.65 -1.06 -1.35
C VAL A 240 7.14 -1.11 -1.66
N VAL A 241 7.66 -2.32 -1.87
CA VAL A 241 9.09 -2.58 -2.02
C VAL A 241 9.33 -3.41 -3.28
N GLU A 242 10.17 -2.94 -4.17
CA GLU A 242 10.68 -3.75 -5.28
C GLU A 242 11.78 -4.68 -4.77
N ALA A 243 11.64 -5.97 -5.00
CA ALA A 243 12.67 -6.96 -4.70
C ALA A 243 13.29 -7.47 -6.00
N ARG A 244 14.54 -7.08 -6.24
CA ARG A 244 15.32 -7.51 -7.41
C ARG A 244 16.03 -8.81 -7.12
N THR A 245 15.59 -9.85 -7.77
CA THR A 245 16.12 -11.22 -7.71
C THR A 245 16.08 -11.81 -9.12
N GLU A 246 16.44 -13.09 -9.27
CA GLU A 246 16.19 -13.85 -10.51
C GLU A 246 14.69 -13.90 -10.90
N ARG A 247 13.80 -13.78 -9.89
CA ARG A 247 12.35 -13.67 -10.04
C ARG A 247 11.89 -12.42 -9.29
N PRO A 248 11.93 -11.25 -9.93
CA PRO A 248 11.63 -9.99 -9.25
C PRO A 248 10.16 -9.94 -8.81
N THR A 249 9.93 -9.30 -7.66
CA THR A 249 8.59 -9.09 -7.10
C THR A 249 8.40 -7.64 -6.68
N THR A 250 7.16 -7.18 -6.72
CA THR A 250 6.70 -6.04 -5.91
C THR A 250 6.10 -6.61 -4.63
N ASN A 251 6.69 -6.26 -3.51
CA ASN A 251 6.21 -6.68 -2.20
C ASN A 251 5.33 -5.57 -1.62
N TYR A 252 4.12 -5.93 -1.27
CA TYR A 252 3.17 -5.09 -0.55
C TYR A 252 3.13 -5.58 0.89
N ASP A 253 3.79 -4.86 1.79
CA ASP A 253 3.90 -5.20 3.22
C ASP A 253 3.04 -4.24 4.03
N LEU A 254 1.91 -4.68 4.57
CA LEU A 254 1.06 -3.89 5.45
C LEU A 254 1.40 -4.18 6.91
N PHE A 255 1.67 -3.14 7.66
CA PHE A 255 1.97 -3.20 9.09
C PHE A 255 0.90 -2.51 9.90
N ARG A 256 0.57 -3.07 11.08
CA ARG A 256 -0.17 -2.36 12.12
C ARG A 256 0.76 -2.04 13.28
N VAL A 257 0.66 -0.80 13.72
CA VAL A 257 1.45 -0.24 14.82
C VAL A 257 0.56 0.02 16.03
N GLU A 258 1.01 -0.36 17.20
CA GLU A 258 0.35 -0.09 18.48
C GLU A 258 1.41 0.29 19.52
N ASN A 259 1.18 1.40 20.24
CA ASN A 259 2.11 1.91 21.26
C ASN A 259 3.57 2.07 20.75
N GLY A 260 3.75 2.51 19.48
CA GLY A 260 5.07 2.73 18.90
C GLY A 260 5.83 1.44 18.57
N ARG A 261 5.14 0.30 18.44
CA ARG A 261 5.69 -1.00 18.04
C ARG A 261 4.85 -1.63 16.93
N ILE A 262 5.51 -2.33 16.03
CA ILE A 262 4.84 -3.15 15.02
C ILE A 262 4.31 -4.40 15.73
N VAL A 263 3.01 -4.64 15.60
CA VAL A 263 2.31 -5.74 16.26
C VAL A 263 1.65 -6.71 15.29
N GLU A 264 1.54 -6.35 14.00
CA GLU A 264 0.85 -7.21 13.03
C GLU A 264 1.34 -6.92 11.60
N HIS A 265 1.39 -7.94 10.75
CA HIS A 265 1.90 -7.85 9.38
C HIS A 265 1.12 -8.75 8.42
N TRP A 266 0.76 -8.20 7.27
CA TRP A 266 0.21 -8.87 6.08
C TRP A 266 1.12 -8.60 4.90
N ASP A 267 1.23 -9.53 3.97
CA ASP A 267 1.94 -9.29 2.73
C ASP A 267 1.26 -9.89 1.50
N VAL A 268 1.62 -9.36 0.35
CA VAL A 268 1.42 -9.93 -0.98
C VAL A 268 2.72 -9.77 -1.76
N LEU A 269 3.22 -10.86 -2.29
CA LEU A 269 4.43 -10.89 -3.11
C LEU A 269 4.05 -11.04 -4.58
N ALA A 270 3.77 -9.92 -5.24
CA ALA A 270 3.34 -9.89 -6.62
C ALA A 270 4.53 -10.10 -7.57
N ALA A 271 4.50 -11.16 -8.39
CA ALA A 271 5.54 -11.41 -9.37
C ALA A 271 5.55 -10.31 -10.45
N ILE A 272 6.72 -9.76 -10.75
CA ILE A 272 6.90 -8.81 -11.84
C ILE A 272 7.09 -9.60 -13.14
N SER A 273 6.08 -9.53 -14.02
CA SER A 273 6.15 -10.17 -15.34
C SER A 273 7.25 -9.55 -16.20
N PRO A 274 7.98 -10.34 -17.02
CA PRO A 274 8.87 -9.81 -18.06
C PRO A 274 8.12 -8.87 -19.02
N LEU A 275 8.83 -7.87 -19.56
CA LEU A 275 8.23 -6.83 -20.41
C LEU A 275 7.45 -7.38 -21.60
N ASP A 276 7.95 -8.44 -22.23
CA ASP A 276 7.32 -9.11 -23.37
C ASP A 276 5.98 -9.82 -23.05
N ARG A 277 5.65 -9.95 -21.78
CA ARG A 277 4.39 -10.54 -21.28
C ARG A 277 3.45 -9.54 -20.66
N ARG A 278 3.86 -8.27 -20.53
CA ARG A 278 3.01 -7.21 -19.97
C ARG A 278 2.04 -6.67 -21.02
N LYS A 279 0.88 -6.23 -20.56
CA LYS A 279 -0.11 -5.53 -21.36
C LYS A 279 0.08 -4.02 -21.36
N ASN A 280 0.98 -3.50 -20.52
CA ASN A 280 1.42 -2.10 -20.48
C ASN A 280 2.92 -2.03 -20.15
N GLU A 281 3.53 -0.87 -20.42
CA GLU A 281 4.97 -0.61 -20.20
C GLU A 281 5.23 0.18 -18.92
N ASN A 282 4.19 0.50 -18.13
CA ASN A 282 4.32 1.26 -16.90
C ASN A 282 5.02 0.43 -15.82
N GLU A 283 5.80 1.08 -14.97
CA GLU A 283 6.46 0.40 -13.86
C GLU A 283 5.43 -0.07 -12.83
N PRO A 284 5.50 -1.34 -12.35
CA PRO A 284 4.51 -1.92 -11.44
C PRO A 284 4.65 -1.47 -9.98
N THR A 285 5.49 -0.45 -9.68
CA THR A 285 5.79 0.03 -8.32
C THR A 285 5.54 1.52 -8.12
#